data_730b252b3a3d42dd9883e3f9d4cd9e5e
#
_entry.id   730b252b3a3d42dd9883e3f9d4cd9e5e
#
_cell.length_a   1.000
_cell.length_b   1.000
_cell.length_c   1.000
_cell.angle_alpha   90.00
_cell.angle_beta   90.00
_cell.angle_gamma   90.00
#
_symmetry.space_group_name_H-M   'P 1'
#
loop_
_entity.id
_entity.type
_entity.pdbx_description
1 polymer ?
#
loop_
_entity_poly.entity_id
_entity_poly.type
_entity_poly.pdbx_seq_one_letter_code
_entity_poly.pdbx_strand_id
1 'polypeptide(L)'
;MSRRDLMHILDVLWRLSHGQADVGVPVTRIDDAIGRGHGDMRTPLNLQSLSDESLAMRLPEGTWALTPQGIAWLKEDRELSDR
;
A
#
# COMPACT_ATOMS: atom_id res chain seq x y z
N MET A 1 6.14 -12.14 -8.33
CA MET A 1 5.87 -10.72 -8.10
C MET A 1 7.04 -10.08 -7.37
N SER A 2 7.45 -8.88 -7.79
CA SER A 2 8.61 -8.22 -7.21
C SER A 2 8.31 -7.65 -5.83
N ARG A 3 9.18 -7.93 -4.86
CA ARG A 3 9.09 -7.34 -3.53
C ARG A 3 9.17 -5.81 -3.58
N ARG A 4 9.98 -5.28 -4.51
CA ARG A 4 10.10 -3.83 -4.73
C ARG A 4 8.76 -3.20 -5.09
N ASP A 5 7.97 -3.87 -5.93
CA ASP A 5 6.65 -3.38 -6.32
C ASP A 5 5.72 -3.33 -5.11
N LEU A 6 5.74 -4.37 -4.28
CA LEU A 6 4.91 -4.42 -3.07
C LEU A 6 5.29 -3.31 -2.09
N MET A 7 6.58 -3.08 -1.90
CA MET A 7 7.07 -2.02 -1.02
C MET A 7 6.69 -0.63 -1.54
N HIS A 8 6.77 -0.44 -2.85
CA HIS A 8 6.40 0.82 -3.47
C HIS A 8 4.92 1.14 -3.25
N ILE A 9 4.04 0.15 -3.44
CA ILE A 9 2.61 0.31 -3.20
C ILE A 9 2.34 0.62 -1.73
N LEU A 10 3.01 -0.08 -0.83
CA LEU A 10 2.83 0.13 0.61
C LEU A 10 3.26 1.55 1.02
N ASP A 11 4.36 2.04 0.46
CA ASP A 11 4.83 3.41 0.70
C ASP A 11 3.84 4.45 0.16
N VAL A 12 3.26 4.20 -1.00
CA VAL A 12 2.23 5.08 -1.57
C VAL A 12 1.00 5.13 -0.68
N LEU A 13 0.56 3.97 -0.16
CA LEU A 13 -0.54 3.94 0.81
C LEU A 13 -0.20 4.78 2.05
N TRP A 14 1.04 4.70 2.52
CA TRP A 14 1.50 5.51 3.64
C TRP A 14 1.33 7.01 3.35
N ARG A 15 1.79 7.44 2.17
CA ARG A 15 1.72 8.86 1.78
C ARG A 15 0.28 9.34 1.64
N LEU A 16 -0.56 8.57 0.95
CA LEU A 16 -1.93 8.96 0.66
C LEU A 16 -2.84 8.90 1.90
N SER A 17 -2.51 8.06 2.87
CA SER A 17 -3.25 7.95 4.13
C SER A 17 -2.66 8.79 5.25
N HIS A 18 -1.58 9.54 4.97
CA HIS A 18 -0.85 10.33 5.97
C HIS A 18 -0.34 9.47 7.13
N GLY A 19 0.05 8.24 6.84
CA GLY A 19 0.60 7.32 7.82
C GLY A 19 -0.42 6.74 8.79
N GLN A 20 -1.71 6.84 8.47
CA GLN A 20 -2.78 6.37 9.35
C GLN A 20 -3.36 5.05 8.86
N ALA A 21 -3.64 4.15 9.82
CA ALA A 21 -4.38 2.93 9.53
C ALA A 21 -5.85 3.26 9.29
N ASP A 22 -6.54 2.38 8.58
CA ASP A 22 -7.99 2.45 8.36
C ASP A 22 -8.47 3.63 7.51
N VAL A 23 -7.53 4.38 6.90
CA VAL A 23 -7.88 5.43 5.94
C VAL A 23 -7.91 4.83 4.55
N GLY A 24 -9.12 4.75 3.96
CA GLY A 24 -9.32 4.11 2.67
C GLY A 24 -8.80 4.96 1.50
N VAL A 25 -8.02 4.34 0.63
CA VAL A 25 -7.46 4.97 -0.57
C VAL A 25 -7.97 4.21 -1.80
N PRO A 26 -8.62 4.90 -2.74
CA PRO A 26 -9.07 4.24 -3.98
C PRO A 26 -7.88 3.77 -4.83
N VAL A 27 -8.06 2.64 -5.53
CA VAL A 27 -7.03 2.10 -6.42
C VAL A 27 -6.61 3.12 -7.47
N THR A 28 -7.55 3.91 -7.99
CA THR A 28 -7.25 4.93 -8.99
C THR A 28 -6.24 5.97 -8.49
N ARG A 29 -6.32 6.35 -7.22
CA ARG A 29 -5.36 7.29 -6.63
C ARG A 29 -3.98 6.65 -6.48
N ILE A 30 -3.96 5.36 -6.17
CA ILE A 30 -2.69 4.63 -6.10
C ILE A 30 -2.06 4.57 -7.49
N ASP A 31 -2.86 4.22 -8.52
CA ASP A 31 -2.38 4.19 -9.90
C ASP A 31 -1.78 5.53 -10.32
N ASP A 32 -2.47 6.62 -10.03
CA ASP A 32 -2.00 7.97 -10.36
C ASP A 32 -0.66 8.27 -9.67
N ALA A 33 -0.53 7.89 -8.40
CA ALA A 33 0.66 8.17 -7.62
C ALA A 33 1.89 7.41 -8.12
N ILE A 34 1.69 6.20 -8.66
CA ILE A 34 2.81 5.39 -9.16
C ILE A 34 2.97 5.47 -10.68
N GLY A 35 2.13 6.22 -11.35
CA GLY A 35 2.24 6.44 -12.80
C GLY A 35 1.69 5.30 -13.64
N ARG A 36 0.76 4.51 -13.12
CA ARG A 36 0.08 3.46 -13.86
C ARG A 36 -1.25 3.96 -14.40
N GLY A 37 -1.69 3.40 -15.53
CA GLY A 37 -3.02 3.67 -16.04
C GLY A 37 -4.11 3.03 -15.18
N HIS A 38 -5.28 3.65 -15.12
CA HIS A 38 -6.43 3.05 -14.42
C HIS A 38 -6.80 1.73 -15.09
N GLY A 39 -7.11 0.73 -14.29
CA GLY A 39 -7.41 -0.61 -14.78
C GLY A 39 -6.19 -1.50 -14.95
N ASP A 40 -4.99 -1.02 -14.62
CA ASP A 40 -3.78 -1.84 -14.61
C ASP A 40 -3.93 -2.93 -13.55
N MET A 41 -3.94 -4.19 -13.99
CA MET A 41 -4.19 -5.32 -13.10
C MET A 41 -3.07 -5.57 -12.09
N ARG A 42 -1.89 -5.00 -12.30
CA ARG A 42 -0.78 -5.18 -11.35
C ARG A 42 -1.08 -4.54 -9.99
N THR A 43 -1.79 -3.41 -9.98
CA THR A 43 -2.08 -2.70 -8.74
C THR A 43 -2.99 -3.51 -7.82
N PRO A 44 -4.18 -3.99 -8.25
CA PRO A 44 -4.99 -4.82 -7.36
C PRO A 44 -4.30 -6.13 -6.97
N LEU A 45 -3.48 -6.71 -7.85
CA LEU A 45 -2.74 -7.93 -7.51
C LEU A 45 -1.68 -7.66 -6.44
N ASN A 46 -0.97 -6.54 -6.54
CA ASN A 46 -0.01 -6.13 -5.51
C ASN A 46 -0.71 -5.87 -4.17
N LEU A 47 -1.85 -5.19 -4.21
CA LEU A 47 -2.63 -4.91 -3.00
C LEU A 47 -3.14 -6.19 -2.36
N GLN A 48 -3.60 -7.15 -3.16
CA GLN A 48 -4.04 -8.45 -2.64
C GLN A 48 -2.89 -9.18 -1.96
N SER A 49 -1.69 -9.14 -2.55
CA SER A 49 -0.51 -9.75 -1.93
C SER A 49 -0.17 -9.11 -0.59
N LEU A 50 -0.28 -7.78 -0.50
CA LEU A 50 -0.07 -7.07 0.78
C LEU A 50 -1.12 -7.46 1.80
N SER A 51 -2.37 -7.63 1.37
CA SER A 51 -3.45 -8.09 2.23
C SER A 51 -3.19 -9.50 2.75
N ASP A 52 -2.69 -10.39 1.90
CA ASP A 52 -2.35 -11.76 2.29
C ASP A 52 -1.28 -11.79 3.38
N GLU A 53 -0.40 -10.80 3.40
CA GLU A 53 0.64 -10.66 4.42
C GLU A 53 0.20 -9.78 5.61
N SER A 54 -1.05 -9.36 5.65
CA SER A 54 -1.64 -8.53 6.70
C SER A 54 -1.03 -7.12 6.79
N LEU A 55 -0.41 -6.64 5.72
CA LEU A 55 0.21 -5.31 5.67
C LEU A 55 -0.76 -4.24 5.16
N ALA A 56 -1.78 -4.65 4.43
CA ALA A 56 -2.85 -3.79 3.95
C ALA A 56 -4.18 -4.53 4.08
N MET A 57 -5.28 -3.81 3.95
CA MET A 57 -6.60 -4.41 4.02
C MET A 57 -7.55 -3.71 3.05
N ARG A 58 -8.48 -4.49 2.50
CA ARG A 58 -9.54 -3.94 1.65
C ARG A 58 -10.73 -3.57 2.53
N LEU A 59 -11.22 -2.35 2.37
CA LEU A 59 -12.39 -1.88 3.08
C LEU A 59 -13.68 -2.24 2.32
N PRO A 60 -14.85 -2.29 3.01
CA PRO A 60 -16.09 -2.71 2.37
C PRO A 60 -16.47 -1.92 1.12
N GLU A 61 -16.12 -0.64 1.05
CA GLU A 61 -16.41 0.19 -0.13
C GLU A 61 -15.44 -0.03 -1.30
N GLY A 62 -14.45 -0.92 -1.14
CA GLY A 62 -13.50 -1.24 -2.20
C GLY A 62 -12.23 -0.43 -2.20
N THR A 63 -12.02 0.43 -1.21
CA THR A 63 -10.77 1.14 -1.03
C THR A 63 -9.78 0.27 -0.24
N TRP A 64 -8.53 0.69 -0.20
CA TRP A 64 -7.46 -0.04 0.49
C TRP A 64 -6.84 0.83 1.57
N ALA A 65 -6.47 0.21 2.67
CA ALA A 65 -5.90 0.91 3.83
C ALA A 65 -4.71 0.16 4.38
N LEU A 66 -3.83 0.88 5.08
CA LEU A 66 -2.77 0.26 5.86
C LEU A 66 -3.35 -0.42 7.09
N THR A 67 -2.71 -1.50 7.51
CA THR A 67 -2.95 -2.11 8.81
C THR A 67 -1.92 -1.56 9.81
N PRO A 68 -2.18 -1.66 11.13
CA PRO A 68 -1.14 -1.33 12.12
C PRO A 68 0.15 -2.10 11.90
N GLN A 69 0.04 -3.35 11.45
CA GLN A 69 1.20 -4.18 11.14
C GLN A 69 1.99 -3.61 9.95
N GLY A 70 1.29 -3.15 8.92
CA GLY A 70 1.92 -2.51 7.75
C GLY A 70 2.63 -1.23 8.11
N ILE A 71 2.04 -0.43 9.00
CA ILE A 71 2.65 0.80 9.49
C ILE A 71 3.93 0.49 10.27
N ALA A 72 3.87 -0.47 11.18
CA ALA A 72 5.03 -0.87 11.97
C ALA A 72 6.17 -1.36 11.06
N TRP A 73 5.83 -2.15 10.05
CA TRP A 73 6.80 -2.66 9.10
C TRP A 73 7.49 -1.53 8.32
N LEU A 74 6.73 -0.53 7.86
CA LEU A 74 7.27 0.61 7.14
C LEU A 74 8.18 1.46 8.01
N LYS A 75 7.82 1.68 9.27
CA LYS A 75 8.65 2.43 10.21
C LYS A 75 9.98 1.73 10.44
N GLU A 76 9.95 0.42 10.62
CA GLU A 76 11.14 -0.38 10.83
C GLU A 76 12.05 -0.33 9.60
N ASP A 77 11.48 -0.45 8.41
CA ASP A 77 12.23 -0.39 7.16
C ASP A 77 12.90 0.98 6.99
N ARG A 78 12.20 2.07 7.31
CA ARG A 78 12.74 3.42 7.21
C ARG A 78 13.87 3.66 8.19
N GLU A 79 13.77 3.16 9.41
CA GLU A 79 14.83 3.25 10.40
C GLU A 79 16.10 2.57 9.92
N LEU A 80 15.97 1.42 9.27
CA LEU A 80 17.11 0.71 8.70
C LEU A 80 17.71 1.45 7.51
N SER A 81 16.88 2.15 6.74
CA SER A 81 17.33 2.89 5.55
C SER A 81 18.07 4.17 5.88
N ASP A 82 17.82 4.75 7.03
CA ASP A 82 18.43 6.01 7.46
C ASP A 82 19.83 5.85 8.05
N ARG A 83 20.37 4.64 8.06
CA ARG A 83 21.70 4.37 8.62
C ARG A 83 22.81 4.36 7.55
#